data_b341ac782cfbc8534913b5c9017a0b96
#
_entry.id   b341ac782cfbc8534913b5c9017a0b96
#
_cell.length_a   1.000
_cell.length_b   1.000
_cell.length_c   1.000
_cell.angle_alpha   90.00
_cell.angle_beta   90.00
_cell.angle_gamma   90.00
#
_symmetry.space_group_name_H-M   'P 1'
#
loop_
_entity.id
_entity.type
_entity.pdbx_description
1 polymer ?
#
loop_
_entity_poly.entity_id
_entity_poly.type
_entity_poly.pdbx_seq_one_letter_code
_entity_poly.pdbx_strand_id
1 'polypeptide(L)'
;VIKVGAGSEVEMKEKKARVEDALHSTRAAVEEGVVAGGGVTLIRALQAVGELTGDNEEQNVGIQIAKRSMEAPLRQIVANAGGEASVVVDKVKQGKDNFGFNAATGEYGDMIKMGILDPAKVARSALQAAASVAGLMITTECMVTEIKEDKPAAPAMDPGMGGMM
;
A
#
# COMPACT_ATOMS: atom_id res chain seq x y z
N VAL A 1 11.65 10.21 -23.77
CA VAL A 1 11.18 11.36 -22.96
C VAL A 1 9.66 11.39 -22.97
N ILE A 2 9.05 11.35 -21.78
CA ILE A 2 7.59 11.47 -21.60
C ILE A 2 7.30 12.91 -21.19
N LYS A 3 6.51 13.62 -22.01
CA LYS A 3 6.11 15.01 -21.72
C LYS A 3 4.74 14.99 -21.05
N VAL A 4 4.61 15.67 -19.89
CA VAL A 4 3.38 15.77 -19.12
C VAL A 4 2.95 17.25 -19.08
N GLY A 5 1.67 17.52 -19.35
CA GLY A 5 1.08 18.83 -19.27
C GLY A 5 -0.29 18.81 -18.57
N ALA A 6 -0.66 19.92 -17.95
CA ALA A 6 -1.95 20.10 -17.30
C ALA A 6 -2.33 21.60 -17.25
N GLY A 7 -3.57 21.89 -16.86
CA GLY A 7 -4.09 23.25 -16.75
C GLY A 7 -3.55 24.04 -15.56
N SER A 8 -3.03 23.35 -14.52
CA SER A 8 -2.43 23.96 -13.34
C SER A 8 -1.13 23.25 -12.94
N GLU A 9 -0.29 23.92 -12.16
CA GLU A 9 0.95 23.35 -11.63
C GLU A 9 0.71 22.15 -10.71
N VAL A 10 -0.33 22.22 -9.89
CA VAL A 10 -0.71 21.13 -8.96
C VAL A 10 -1.12 19.90 -9.75
N GLU A 11 -2.00 20.05 -10.73
CA GLU A 11 -2.44 18.96 -11.59
C GLU A 11 -1.28 18.36 -12.41
N MET A 12 -0.36 19.20 -12.87
CA MET A 12 0.85 18.74 -13.59
C MET A 12 1.75 17.89 -12.69
N LYS A 13 1.97 18.31 -11.43
CA LYS A 13 2.75 17.54 -10.45
C LYS A 13 2.10 16.20 -10.14
N GLU A 14 0.77 16.17 -9.99
CA GLU A 14 0.02 14.94 -9.76
C GLU A 14 0.13 13.98 -10.96
N LYS A 15 -0.07 14.47 -12.18
CA LYS A 15 0.10 13.65 -13.40
C LYS A 15 1.52 13.12 -13.54
N LYS A 16 2.53 13.97 -13.27
CA LYS A 16 3.93 13.57 -13.29
C LYS A 16 4.20 12.44 -12.31
N ALA A 17 3.77 12.57 -11.05
CA ALA A 17 3.94 11.55 -10.03
C ALA A 17 3.28 10.22 -10.43
N ARG A 18 2.09 10.26 -11.03
CA ARG A 18 1.37 9.07 -11.53
C ARG A 18 2.12 8.38 -12.67
N VAL A 19 2.74 9.13 -13.58
CA VAL A 19 3.57 8.57 -14.67
C VAL A 19 4.86 7.98 -14.12
N GLU A 20 5.49 8.63 -13.15
CA GLU A 20 6.70 8.10 -12.49
C GLU A 20 6.40 6.80 -11.73
N ASP A 21 5.27 6.73 -11.03
CA ASP A 21 4.80 5.52 -10.35
C ASP A 21 4.59 4.36 -11.34
N ALA A 22 3.89 4.63 -12.45
CA ALA A 22 3.68 3.64 -13.51
C ALA A 22 5.01 3.14 -14.12
N LEU A 23 6.01 4.01 -14.28
CA LEU A 23 7.33 3.63 -14.78
C LEU A 23 8.07 2.72 -13.79
N HIS A 24 8.06 3.06 -12.49
CA HIS A 24 8.69 2.24 -11.47
C HIS A 24 8.01 0.88 -11.32
N SER A 25 6.69 0.85 -11.32
CA SER A 25 5.89 -0.38 -11.28
C SER A 25 6.18 -1.29 -12.48
N THR A 26 6.25 -0.70 -13.68
CA THR A 26 6.58 -1.46 -14.90
C THR A 26 7.98 -2.08 -14.84
N ARG A 27 8.98 -1.31 -14.37
CA ARG A 27 10.34 -1.84 -14.19
C ARG A 27 10.38 -2.99 -13.19
N ALA A 28 9.73 -2.84 -12.05
CA ALA A 28 9.64 -3.89 -11.04
C ALA A 28 8.94 -5.14 -11.58
N ALA A 29 7.91 -4.97 -12.43
CA ALA A 29 7.21 -6.07 -13.07
C ALA A 29 8.09 -6.81 -14.09
N VAL A 30 8.96 -6.12 -14.81
CA VAL A 30 9.93 -6.75 -15.73
C VAL A 30 10.95 -7.58 -14.97
N GLU A 31 11.34 -7.16 -13.76
CA GLU A 31 12.36 -7.85 -12.96
C GLU A 31 11.86 -9.15 -12.31
N GLU A 32 10.67 -9.14 -11.70
CA GLU A 32 10.15 -10.29 -10.92
C GLU A 32 8.75 -10.76 -11.36
N GLY A 33 8.21 -10.20 -12.43
CA GLY A 33 6.88 -10.55 -12.92
C GLY A 33 5.76 -9.84 -12.19
N VAL A 34 4.53 -10.24 -12.51
CA VAL A 34 3.30 -9.70 -11.95
C VAL A 34 2.50 -10.76 -11.20
N VAL A 35 1.72 -10.32 -10.24
CA VAL A 35 0.82 -11.13 -9.42
C VAL A 35 -0.57 -10.49 -9.38
N ALA A 36 -1.56 -11.20 -8.85
CA ALA A 36 -2.89 -10.65 -8.64
C ALA A 36 -2.84 -9.43 -7.70
N GLY A 37 -3.31 -8.28 -8.18
CA GLY A 37 -3.33 -7.04 -7.41
C GLY A 37 -4.46 -6.93 -6.41
N GLY A 38 -4.66 -5.73 -5.89
CA GLY A 38 -5.74 -5.47 -4.94
C GLY A 38 -5.59 -6.15 -3.59
N GLY A 39 -4.36 -6.47 -3.18
CA GLY A 39 -4.07 -7.16 -1.92
C GLY A 39 -4.31 -8.67 -1.93
N VAL A 40 -4.74 -9.24 -3.06
CA VAL A 40 -5.07 -10.68 -3.18
C VAL A 40 -3.84 -11.56 -2.98
N THR A 41 -2.69 -11.16 -3.50
CA THR A 41 -1.45 -11.95 -3.40
C THR A 41 -1.06 -12.23 -1.95
N LEU A 42 -1.18 -11.26 -1.06
CA LEU A 42 -0.90 -11.48 0.37
C LEU A 42 -1.93 -12.41 1.03
N ILE A 43 -3.20 -12.34 0.62
CA ILE A 43 -4.23 -13.29 1.09
C ILE A 43 -3.92 -14.72 0.62
N ARG A 44 -3.41 -14.90 -0.60
CA ARG A 44 -2.97 -16.24 -1.07
C ARG A 44 -1.72 -16.73 -0.36
N ALA A 45 -0.78 -15.82 -0.07
CA ALA A 45 0.41 -16.16 0.72
C ALA A 45 0.05 -16.64 2.14
N LEU A 46 -1.07 -16.19 2.73
CA LEU A 46 -1.58 -16.72 4.00
C LEU A 46 -1.81 -18.24 3.96
N GLN A 47 -2.21 -18.80 2.82
CA GLN A 47 -2.42 -20.24 2.67
C GLN A 47 -1.09 -20.99 2.75
N ALA A 48 -0.03 -20.46 2.13
CA ALA A 48 1.30 -21.04 2.19
C ALA A 48 1.92 -20.97 3.60
N VAL A 49 1.58 -19.92 4.37
CA VAL A 49 2.04 -19.73 5.77
C VAL A 49 1.12 -20.42 6.76
N GLY A 50 -0.04 -20.95 6.30
CA GLY A 50 -1.09 -21.52 7.16
C GLY A 50 -0.61 -22.63 8.09
N GLU A 51 0.30 -23.46 7.63
CA GLU A 51 0.86 -24.60 8.37
C GLU A 51 2.15 -24.27 9.15
N LEU A 52 2.63 -23.03 9.04
CA LEU A 52 3.82 -22.61 9.79
C LEU A 52 3.54 -22.58 11.28
N THR A 53 4.37 -23.34 12.03
CA THR A 53 4.36 -23.38 13.50
C THR A 53 5.74 -23.01 14.03
N GLY A 54 5.77 -22.32 15.16
CA GLY A 54 6.99 -22.02 15.91
C GLY A 54 7.33 -23.11 16.92
N ASP A 55 8.50 -22.99 17.53
CA ASP A 55 9.01 -23.94 18.52
C ASP A 55 8.32 -23.77 19.89
N ASN A 56 7.66 -22.65 20.12
CA ASN A 56 6.97 -22.30 21.37
C ASN A 56 5.72 -21.44 21.12
N GLU A 57 4.97 -21.17 22.20
CA GLU A 57 3.71 -20.44 22.14
C GLU A 57 3.90 -18.98 21.70
N GLU A 58 4.96 -18.32 22.19
CA GLU A 58 5.25 -16.92 21.86
C GLU A 58 5.57 -16.74 20.37
N GLN A 59 6.31 -17.67 19.78
CA GLN A 59 6.56 -17.68 18.33
C GLN A 59 5.27 -17.90 17.54
N ASN A 60 4.38 -18.77 18.01
CA ASN A 60 3.09 -18.99 17.39
C ASN A 60 2.21 -17.73 17.42
N VAL A 61 2.23 -16.98 18.53
CA VAL A 61 1.58 -15.66 18.59
C VAL A 61 2.16 -14.70 17.58
N GLY A 62 3.48 -14.63 17.45
CA GLY A 62 4.16 -13.81 16.43
C GLY A 62 3.75 -14.18 15.01
N ILE A 63 3.66 -15.47 14.70
CA ILE A 63 3.18 -15.98 13.40
C ILE A 63 1.72 -15.53 13.14
N GLN A 64 0.85 -15.58 14.14
CA GLN A 64 -0.54 -15.13 14.00
C GLN A 64 -0.63 -13.61 13.77
N ILE A 65 0.22 -12.82 14.43
CA ILE A 65 0.31 -11.37 14.18
C ILE A 65 0.73 -11.10 12.73
N ALA A 66 1.76 -11.76 12.23
CA ALA A 66 2.21 -11.63 10.86
C ALA A 66 1.12 -12.03 9.86
N LYS A 67 0.43 -13.16 10.08
CA LYS A 67 -0.71 -13.59 9.27
C LYS A 67 -1.81 -12.52 9.21
N ARG A 68 -2.18 -11.95 10.35
CA ARG A 68 -3.22 -10.92 10.42
C ARG A 68 -2.80 -9.64 9.68
N SER A 69 -1.53 -9.26 9.75
CA SER A 69 -1.02 -8.09 9.05
C SER A 69 -1.11 -8.20 7.53
N MET A 70 -1.02 -9.39 6.98
CA MET A 70 -1.13 -9.63 5.53
C MET A 70 -2.53 -9.36 4.96
N GLU A 71 -3.56 -9.27 5.81
CA GLU A 71 -4.90 -8.84 5.39
C GLU A 71 -5.03 -7.32 5.24
N ALA A 72 -4.13 -6.56 5.88
CA ALA A 72 -4.27 -5.11 5.99
C ALA A 72 -4.37 -4.38 4.63
N PRO A 73 -3.60 -4.73 3.58
CA PRO A 73 -3.71 -4.06 2.29
C PRO A 73 -5.10 -4.20 1.66
N LEU A 74 -5.65 -5.41 1.61
CA LEU A 74 -7.01 -5.61 1.08
C LEU A 74 -8.06 -4.89 1.95
N ARG A 75 -7.94 -4.97 3.27
CA ARG A 75 -8.84 -4.26 4.19
C ARG A 75 -8.83 -2.76 3.94
N GLN A 76 -7.65 -2.17 3.76
CA GLN A 76 -7.52 -0.74 3.53
C GLN A 76 -8.10 -0.32 2.17
N ILE A 77 -7.88 -1.10 1.11
CA ILE A 77 -8.46 -0.86 -0.21
C ILE A 77 -9.99 -0.83 -0.14
N VAL A 78 -10.59 -1.82 0.54
CA VAL A 78 -12.04 -1.92 0.68
C VAL A 78 -12.59 -0.77 1.53
N ALA A 79 -11.93 -0.43 2.64
CA ALA A 79 -12.31 0.69 3.49
C ALA A 79 -12.25 2.03 2.74
N ASN A 80 -11.21 2.26 1.93
CA ASN A 80 -11.09 3.46 1.10
C ASN A 80 -12.21 3.55 0.04
N ALA A 81 -12.74 2.42 -0.41
CA ALA A 81 -13.90 2.36 -1.31
C ALA A 81 -15.25 2.47 -0.57
N GLY A 82 -15.25 2.63 0.76
CA GLY A 82 -16.46 2.72 1.58
C GLY A 82 -17.15 1.37 1.82
N GLY A 83 -16.49 0.25 1.55
CA GLY A 83 -17.02 -1.09 1.72
C GLY A 83 -16.73 -1.70 3.10
N GLU A 84 -17.43 -2.81 3.41
CA GLU A 84 -17.18 -3.60 4.63
C GLU A 84 -16.05 -4.59 4.42
N ALA A 85 -14.88 -4.24 4.96
CA ALA A 85 -13.63 -4.96 4.71
C ALA A 85 -13.67 -6.42 5.21
N SER A 86 -14.34 -6.70 6.31
CA SER A 86 -14.41 -8.04 6.89
C SER A 86 -15.12 -9.04 5.97
N VAL A 87 -16.22 -8.60 5.37
CA VAL A 87 -17.00 -9.40 4.43
C VAL A 87 -16.20 -9.71 3.17
N VAL A 88 -15.53 -8.70 2.62
CA VAL A 88 -14.74 -8.85 1.40
C VAL A 88 -13.54 -9.78 1.63
N VAL A 89 -12.80 -9.57 2.72
CA VAL A 89 -11.63 -10.41 3.07
C VAL A 89 -12.05 -11.87 3.24
N ASP A 90 -13.16 -12.14 3.95
CA ASP A 90 -13.64 -13.51 4.14
C ASP A 90 -13.98 -14.16 2.79
N LYS A 91 -14.71 -13.46 1.94
CA LYS A 91 -15.08 -13.95 0.60
C LYS A 91 -13.86 -14.19 -0.30
N VAL A 92 -12.86 -13.30 -0.25
CA VAL A 92 -11.63 -13.47 -1.01
C VAL A 92 -10.81 -14.66 -0.48
N LYS A 93 -10.76 -14.89 0.84
CA LYS A 93 -10.09 -16.06 1.45
C LYS A 93 -10.70 -17.38 1.00
N GLN A 94 -12.01 -17.45 0.84
CA GLN A 94 -12.71 -18.65 0.36
C GLN A 94 -12.46 -18.92 -1.13
N GLY A 95 -12.07 -17.89 -1.89
CA GLY A 95 -11.73 -18.02 -3.29
C GLY A 95 -10.37 -18.68 -3.51
N LYS A 96 -10.10 -19.06 -4.75
CA LYS A 96 -8.84 -19.71 -5.18
C LYS A 96 -8.11 -18.86 -6.22
N ASP A 97 -6.86 -19.18 -6.43
CA ASP A 97 -6.01 -18.58 -7.47
C ASP A 97 -6.05 -17.03 -7.44
N ASN A 98 -6.41 -16.40 -8.54
CA ASN A 98 -6.43 -14.93 -8.67
C ASN A 98 -7.78 -14.30 -8.30
N PHE A 99 -8.69 -15.06 -7.68
CA PHE A 99 -10.00 -14.54 -7.30
C PHE A 99 -9.87 -13.42 -6.24
N GLY A 100 -10.41 -12.26 -6.53
CA GLY A 100 -10.34 -11.08 -5.69
C GLY A 100 -11.53 -10.16 -5.84
N PHE A 101 -11.39 -8.93 -5.34
CA PHE A 101 -12.42 -7.90 -5.32
C PHE A 101 -11.92 -6.63 -6.04
N ASN A 102 -12.65 -6.21 -7.06
CA ASN A 102 -12.43 -4.94 -7.74
C ASN A 102 -13.15 -3.82 -6.98
N ALA A 103 -12.42 -3.05 -6.20
CA ALA A 103 -12.97 -1.98 -5.37
C ALA A 103 -13.55 -0.80 -6.19
N ALA A 104 -13.18 -0.65 -7.47
CA ALA A 104 -13.74 0.40 -8.33
C ALA A 104 -15.15 0.06 -8.84
N THR A 105 -15.44 -1.22 -9.11
CA THR A 105 -16.73 -1.67 -9.65
C THR A 105 -17.61 -2.42 -8.65
N GLY A 106 -17.04 -2.86 -7.52
CA GLY A 106 -17.71 -3.72 -6.55
C GLY A 106 -17.81 -5.19 -6.96
N GLU A 107 -17.16 -5.59 -8.04
CA GLU A 107 -17.26 -6.93 -8.61
C GLU A 107 -16.17 -7.87 -8.08
N TYR A 108 -16.52 -9.15 -8.00
CA TYR A 108 -15.57 -10.23 -7.67
C TYR A 108 -15.20 -11.01 -8.93
N GLY A 109 -13.93 -11.37 -9.06
CA GLY A 109 -13.47 -12.16 -10.19
C GLY A 109 -11.97 -12.39 -10.20
N ASP A 110 -11.47 -12.90 -11.32
CA ASP A 110 -10.04 -13.11 -11.55
C ASP A 110 -9.36 -11.74 -11.77
N MET A 111 -8.53 -11.32 -10.82
CA MET A 111 -7.87 -10.01 -10.83
C MET A 111 -6.94 -9.84 -12.05
N ILE A 112 -6.27 -10.90 -12.48
CA ILE A 112 -5.41 -10.84 -13.67
C ILE A 112 -6.22 -10.59 -14.92
N LYS A 113 -7.36 -11.30 -15.09
CA LYS A 113 -8.26 -11.06 -16.23
C LYS A 113 -8.91 -9.69 -16.23
N MET A 114 -9.13 -9.12 -15.05
CA MET A 114 -9.63 -7.76 -14.87
C MET A 114 -8.55 -6.69 -15.09
N GLY A 115 -7.29 -7.07 -15.31
CA GLY A 115 -6.17 -6.14 -15.48
C GLY A 115 -5.70 -5.48 -14.16
N ILE A 116 -6.07 -6.05 -13.02
CA ILE A 116 -5.67 -5.57 -11.69
C ILE A 116 -4.46 -6.37 -11.24
N LEU A 117 -3.29 -5.79 -11.47
CA LEU A 117 -1.99 -6.44 -11.30
C LEU A 117 -1.11 -5.64 -10.35
N ASP A 118 -0.31 -6.34 -9.56
CA ASP A 118 0.78 -5.76 -8.77
C ASP A 118 2.12 -6.36 -9.22
N PRO A 119 3.23 -5.59 -9.23
CA PRO A 119 4.55 -6.16 -9.42
C PRO A 119 4.92 -7.05 -8.22
N ALA A 120 5.36 -8.27 -8.47
CA ALA A 120 5.73 -9.20 -7.41
C ALA A 120 6.82 -8.63 -6.49
N LYS A 121 7.82 -7.96 -7.06
CA LYS A 121 8.90 -7.28 -6.35
C LYS A 121 8.38 -6.25 -5.34
N VAL A 122 7.38 -5.45 -5.73
CA VAL A 122 6.80 -4.42 -4.86
C VAL A 122 6.11 -5.05 -3.66
N ALA A 123 5.22 -6.03 -3.90
CA ALA A 123 4.50 -6.71 -2.83
C ALA A 123 5.47 -7.41 -1.84
N ARG A 124 6.49 -8.10 -2.35
CA ARG A 124 7.51 -8.76 -1.56
C ARG A 124 8.35 -7.77 -0.74
N SER A 125 8.87 -6.72 -1.39
CA SER A 125 9.72 -5.72 -0.72
C SER A 125 8.96 -4.93 0.34
N ALA A 126 7.70 -4.60 0.09
CA ALA A 126 6.85 -3.93 1.07
C ALA A 126 6.67 -4.78 2.33
N LEU A 127 6.38 -6.08 2.17
CA LEU A 127 6.23 -6.98 3.32
C LEU A 127 7.54 -7.13 4.09
N GLN A 128 8.67 -7.29 3.39
CA GLN A 128 10.00 -7.40 4.02
C GLN A 128 10.38 -6.13 4.79
N ALA A 129 10.18 -4.95 4.20
CA ALA A 129 10.46 -3.68 4.86
C ALA A 129 9.56 -3.46 6.08
N ALA A 130 8.27 -3.76 5.96
CA ALA A 130 7.33 -3.67 7.07
C ALA A 130 7.71 -4.61 8.22
N ALA A 131 8.07 -5.86 7.93
CA ALA A 131 8.51 -6.82 8.94
C ALA A 131 9.82 -6.39 9.62
N SER A 132 10.77 -5.85 8.86
CA SER A 132 12.04 -5.34 9.40
C SER A 132 11.82 -4.19 10.38
N VAL A 133 11.04 -3.18 10.00
CA VAL A 133 10.75 -2.03 10.86
C VAL A 133 9.93 -2.43 12.07
N ALA A 134 8.87 -3.22 11.89
CA ALA A 134 8.03 -3.69 12.99
C ALA A 134 8.84 -4.54 13.98
N GLY A 135 9.71 -5.42 13.49
CA GLY A 135 10.60 -6.24 14.33
C GLY A 135 11.53 -5.39 15.19
N LEU A 136 12.09 -4.31 14.64
CA LEU A 136 12.89 -3.38 15.43
C LEU A 136 12.05 -2.63 16.47
N MET A 137 10.85 -2.17 16.10
CA MET A 137 9.97 -1.43 17.01
C MET A 137 9.51 -2.26 18.20
N ILE A 138 9.13 -3.51 18.02
CA ILE A 138 8.66 -4.38 19.11
C ILE A 138 9.78 -4.82 20.06
N THR A 139 11.05 -4.66 19.68
CA THR A 139 12.20 -4.95 20.55
C THR A 139 12.66 -3.75 21.38
N THR A 140 12.04 -2.58 21.19
CA THR A 140 12.35 -1.35 21.94
C THR A 140 11.29 -1.07 23.00
N GLU A 141 11.70 -0.46 24.12
CA GLU A 141 10.79 -0.06 25.20
C GLU A 141 10.21 1.33 25.01
N CYS A 142 10.91 2.17 24.26
CA CYS A 142 10.44 3.54 23.98
C CYS A 142 10.92 4.02 22.60
N MET A 143 10.21 5.01 22.08
CA MET A 143 10.59 5.72 20.86
C MET A 143 10.76 7.21 21.20
N VAL A 144 11.92 7.77 20.83
CA VAL A 144 12.20 9.19 20.98
C VAL A 144 12.09 9.86 19.61
N THR A 145 11.24 10.87 19.50
CA THR A 145 10.99 11.58 18.23
C THR A 145 10.81 13.06 18.50
N GLU A 146 11.01 13.87 17.47
CA GLU A 146 10.76 15.30 17.54
C GLU A 146 9.24 15.59 17.58
N ILE A 147 8.84 16.49 18.46
CA ILE A 147 7.49 17.03 18.48
C ILE A 147 7.41 18.08 17.36
N LYS A 148 6.49 17.89 16.41
CA LYS A 148 6.23 18.91 15.38
C LYS A 148 5.70 20.18 16.05
N GLU A 149 6.48 21.27 16.03
CA GLU A 149 5.98 22.59 16.38
C GLU A 149 5.14 23.12 15.20
N ASP A 150 3.91 23.54 15.50
CA ASP A 150 3.11 24.33 14.57
C ASP A 150 3.77 25.68 14.42
N LYS A 151 4.66 25.84 13.46
CA LYS A 151 5.20 27.15 13.10
C LYS A 151 4.02 27.98 12.57
N PRO A 152 3.70 29.12 13.21
CA PRO A 152 2.69 30.03 12.66
C PRO A 152 3.12 30.39 11.24
N ALA A 153 2.19 30.32 10.30
CA ALA A 153 2.43 30.73 8.93
C ALA A 153 3.04 32.14 8.94
N ALA A 154 4.22 32.28 8.30
CA ALA A 154 4.84 33.59 8.13
C ALA A 154 3.80 34.54 7.53
N PRO A 155 3.61 35.74 8.05
CA PRO A 155 2.65 36.68 7.50
C PRO A 155 2.98 36.91 6.02
N ALA A 156 1.96 36.79 5.18
CA ALA A 156 2.08 37.04 3.75
C ALA A 156 2.65 38.47 3.59
N MET A 157 3.82 38.60 3.00
CA MET A 157 4.33 39.90 2.59
C MET A 157 3.33 40.50 1.62
N ASP A 158 2.69 41.58 2.01
CA ASP A 158 1.81 42.39 1.20
C ASP A 158 2.65 42.99 0.04
N PRO A 159 2.37 42.69 -1.24
CA PRO A 159 3.14 43.24 -2.37
C PRO A 159 2.74 44.69 -2.74
N GLY A 160 2.20 45.43 -1.82
CA GLY A 160 1.65 46.73 -2.06
C GLY A 160 2.29 47.89 -1.29
N MET A 161 3.58 48.20 -1.51
CA MET A 161 4.09 49.56 -1.31
C MET A 161 5.47 49.74 -1.95
N GLY A 162 5.48 49.95 -3.25
CA GLY A 162 6.66 50.27 -4.05
C GLY A 162 6.29 51.21 -5.18
N GLY A 163 5.67 52.30 -4.85
CA GLY A 163 5.36 53.34 -5.81
C GLY A 163 5.27 54.68 -5.14
N MET A 164 6.39 55.41 -5.07
CA MET A 164 6.50 56.87 -5.12
C MET A 164 7.86 57.29 -4.56
N MET A 165 8.79 57.49 -5.45
CA MET A 165 9.64 58.70 -5.57
C MET A 165 10.57 58.52 -6.79
#